data_3f26ccc61f5d2acb47892a58dc9e8715
#
_entry.id   3f26ccc61f5d2acb47892a58dc9e8715
#
_cell.length_a   1.000
_cell.length_b   1.000
_cell.length_c   1.000
_cell.angle_alpha   90.00
_cell.angle_beta   90.00
_cell.angle_gamma   90.00
#
_symmetry.space_group_name_H-M   'P 1'
#
loop_
_entity.id
_entity.type
_entity.pdbx_description
1 polymer ?
#
loop_
_entity_poly.entity_id
_entity_poly.type
_entity_poly.pdbx_seq_one_letter_code
_entity_poly.pdbx_strand_id
1 'polypeptide(L)'
;MKKILYTVMALMCFVCCDKPSPTPGPEPGPSVQPEKTLAEAIIGEWHYTDASFGADIYLGLTENKKFELYQKIGDGAYHLYKGSWQIDEESAVLSGKYNDSQAWGSEYDVAISGDGKTLTLSPKASGAEENHTYTREEIPASVSENCVTVVKSEDYSPLF
;
A
#
# COMPACT_ATOMS: atom_id res chain seq x y z
N MET A 1 47.08 5.54 -27.67
CA MET A 1 48.29 4.90 -27.12
C MET A 1 47.80 3.81 -26.19
N LYS A 2 47.66 2.63 -26.67
CA LYS A 2 48.40 1.39 -26.43
C LYS A 2 48.86 1.23 -24.97
N LYS A 3 48.35 0.26 -24.23
CA LYS A 3 49.10 -0.85 -23.68
C LYS A 3 48.16 -1.98 -23.22
N ILE A 4 48.29 -3.07 -23.92
CA ILE A 4 47.89 -4.45 -23.65
C ILE A 4 48.84 -4.98 -22.59
N LEU A 5 48.37 -5.70 -21.59
CA LEU A 5 49.24 -6.61 -20.83
C LEU A 5 48.53 -7.93 -20.62
N TYR A 6 49.09 -8.96 -21.23
CA TYR A 6 48.86 -10.38 -21.06
C TYR A 6 49.54 -10.85 -19.78
N THR A 7 48.97 -11.78 -19.05
CA THR A 7 49.72 -12.77 -18.23
C THR A 7 48.79 -13.95 -17.94
N VAL A 8 48.97 -14.98 -18.65
CA VAL A 8 49.61 -16.26 -18.38
C VAL A 8 48.85 -17.19 -17.43
N MET A 9 48.31 -18.15 -18.05
CA MET A 9 48.01 -19.55 -17.82
C MET A 9 48.86 -20.22 -16.75
N ALA A 10 48.22 -20.84 -15.75
CA ALA A 10 48.80 -21.92 -14.97
C ALA A 10 47.81 -23.08 -14.86
N LEU A 11 48.13 -24.10 -15.67
CA LEU A 11 47.50 -25.39 -15.72
C LEU A 11 48.09 -26.23 -14.55
N MET A 12 47.27 -26.62 -13.57
CA MET A 12 47.63 -27.69 -12.65
C MET A 12 46.59 -28.79 -12.70
N CYS A 13 47.00 -29.87 -13.38
CA CYS A 13 46.36 -31.17 -13.28
C CYS A 13 46.65 -31.78 -11.89
N PHE A 14 45.60 -32.08 -11.12
CA PHE A 14 45.68 -33.09 -10.07
C PHE A 14 44.72 -34.22 -10.42
N VAL A 15 45.37 -35.34 -10.67
CA VAL A 15 44.76 -36.66 -10.89
C VAL A 15 44.57 -37.31 -9.52
N CYS A 16 43.50 -38.08 -9.40
CA CYS A 16 43.17 -39.17 -8.48
C CYS A 16 42.51 -38.82 -7.15
N CYS A 17 41.26 -39.24 -7.01
CA CYS A 17 40.87 -40.50 -6.34
C CYS A 17 39.36 -40.65 -6.46
N ASP A 18 38.95 -41.75 -7.07
CA ASP A 18 37.57 -42.23 -7.08
C ASP A 18 37.03 -42.43 -5.66
N LYS A 19 36.10 -41.61 -5.26
CA LYS A 19 35.06 -41.94 -4.30
C LYS A 19 33.73 -41.68 -4.95
N PRO A 20 32.74 -42.58 -4.87
CA PRO A 20 31.40 -42.29 -5.38
C PRO A 20 30.83 -41.12 -4.60
N SER A 21 30.67 -40.01 -5.30
CA SER A 21 29.92 -38.84 -4.78
C SER A 21 28.49 -39.24 -4.45
N PRO A 22 27.97 -38.90 -3.26
CA PRO A 22 26.57 -39.02 -3.01
C PRO A 22 25.82 -38.14 -4.04
N THR A 23 24.87 -38.72 -4.72
CA THR A 23 23.91 -38.02 -5.62
C THR A 23 23.40 -36.80 -4.90
N PRO A 24 23.51 -35.56 -5.47
CA PRO A 24 22.85 -34.40 -4.91
C PRO A 24 21.36 -34.71 -4.86
N GLY A 25 20.76 -34.68 -3.65
CA GLY A 25 19.34 -34.71 -3.53
C GLY A 25 18.72 -33.51 -4.28
N PRO A 26 17.45 -33.60 -4.73
CA PRO A 26 16.83 -32.51 -5.43
C PRO A 26 16.96 -31.24 -4.57
N GLU A 27 17.54 -30.18 -5.13
CA GLU A 27 17.55 -28.85 -4.51
C GLU A 27 16.12 -28.49 -4.14
N PRO A 28 15.86 -27.98 -2.92
CA PRO A 28 14.57 -27.44 -2.58
C PRO A 28 14.28 -26.32 -3.58
N GLY A 29 13.25 -26.53 -4.41
CA GLY A 29 12.80 -25.52 -5.37
C GLY A 29 12.52 -24.20 -4.63
N PRO A 30 12.55 -23.06 -5.34
CA PRO A 30 12.30 -21.75 -4.74
C PRO A 30 10.99 -21.83 -3.95
N SER A 31 11.06 -21.49 -2.66
CA SER A 31 9.89 -21.39 -1.81
C SER A 31 8.98 -20.30 -2.39
N VAL A 32 7.89 -20.71 -3.01
CA VAL A 32 6.85 -19.78 -3.45
C VAL A 32 6.26 -19.21 -2.17
N GLN A 33 6.64 -18.00 -1.80
CA GLN A 33 5.89 -17.24 -0.79
C GLN A 33 4.48 -17.03 -1.35
N PRO A 34 3.43 -17.30 -0.57
CA PRO A 34 2.08 -16.98 -1.01
C PRO A 34 2.00 -15.48 -1.35
N GLU A 35 1.55 -15.15 -2.55
CA GLU A 35 1.25 -13.77 -2.91
C GLU A 35 0.20 -13.22 -1.94
N LYS A 36 0.43 -12.02 -1.42
CA LYS A 36 -0.54 -11.34 -0.58
C LYS A 36 -1.80 -11.05 -1.38
N THR A 37 -2.95 -11.25 -0.77
CA THR A 37 -4.21 -10.79 -1.34
C THR A 37 -4.23 -9.26 -1.44
N LEU A 38 -5.11 -8.71 -2.28
CA LEU A 38 -5.25 -7.26 -2.39
C LEU A 38 -5.69 -6.65 -1.05
N ALA A 39 -6.59 -7.33 -0.32
CA ALA A 39 -6.99 -6.92 1.02
C ALA A 39 -5.81 -6.83 2.00
N GLU A 40 -4.89 -7.80 1.97
CA GLU A 40 -3.68 -7.78 2.81
C GLU A 40 -2.69 -6.72 2.36
N ALA A 41 -2.60 -6.46 1.06
CA ALA A 41 -1.67 -5.51 0.49
C ALA A 41 -2.03 -4.06 0.83
N ILE A 42 -3.32 -3.72 0.91
CA ILE A 42 -3.78 -2.36 1.22
C ILE A 42 -3.80 -2.03 2.72
N ILE A 43 -3.68 -3.03 3.61
CA ILE A 43 -3.58 -2.79 5.06
C ILE A 43 -2.34 -1.95 5.35
N GLY A 44 -2.52 -0.92 6.18
CA GLY A 44 -1.46 0.00 6.59
C GLY A 44 -1.94 1.43 6.65
N GLU A 45 -0.98 2.34 6.72
CA GLU A 45 -1.19 3.77 6.83
C GLU A 45 -0.69 4.46 5.56
N TRP A 46 -1.47 5.41 5.08
CA TRP A 46 -1.35 6.02 3.78
C TRP A 46 -1.52 7.52 3.88
N HIS A 47 -0.75 8.28 3.10
CA HIS A 47 -0.79 9.74 3.07
C HIS A 47 -1.05 10.26 1.66
N TYR A 48 -1.97 11.22 1.53
CA TYR A 48 -2.30 11.92 0.31
C TYR A 48 -2.32 13.43 0.54
N THR A 49 -1.76 14.17 -0.38
CA THR A 49 -1.83 15.64 -0.37
C THR A 49 -2.27 16.17 -1.72
N ASP A 50 -3.09 17.21 -1.70
CA ASP A 50 -3.45 17.99 -2.88
C ASP A 50 -3.30 19.48 -2.59
N ALA A 51 -2.27 20.09 -3.17
CA ALA A 51 -1.97 21.50 -2.96
C ALA A 51 -3.00 22.45 -3.59
N SER A 52 -3.76 21.99 -4.59
CA SER A 52 -4.78 22.82 -5.27
C SER A 52 -5.98 23.08 -4.37
N PHE A 53 -6.32 22.12 -3.52
CA PHE A 53 -7.39 22.21 -2.53
C PHE A 53 -6.88 22.41 -1.09
N GLY A 54 -5.57 22.44 -0.90
CA GLY A 54 -4.96 22.44 0.44
C GLY A 54 -5.32 21.19 1.25
N ALA A 55 -5.52 20.06 0.57
CA ALA A 55 -5.87 18.81 1.22
C ALA A 55 -4.62 18.11 1.77
N ASP A 56 -4.74 17.60 3.00
CA ASP A 56 -3.74 16.82 3.70
C ASP A 56 -4.46 15.70 4.45
N ILE A 57 -4.27 14.44 4.00
CA ILE A 57 -5.16 13.34 4.33
C ILE A 57 -4.35 12.09 4.67
N TYR A 58 -4.62 11.53 5.85
CA TYR A 58 -4.09 10.22 6.24
C TYR A 58 -5.22 9.20 6.31
N LEU A 59 -4.97 8.00 5.79
CA LEU A 59 -5.90 6.88 5.77
C LEU A 59 -5.24 5.66 6.41
N GLY A 60 -5.78 5.20 7.52
CA GLY A 60 -5.42 3.94 8.16
C GLY A 60 -6.41 2.83 7.79
N LEU A 61 -5.93 1.73 7.22
CA LEU A 61 -6.70 0.53 6.92
C LEU A 61 -6.19 -0.65 7.76
N THR A 62 -7.06 -1.27 8.55
CA THR A 62 -6.65 -2.30 9.51
C THR A 62 -7.11 -3.71 9.10
N GLU A 63 -6.46 -4.75 9.64
CA GLU A 63 -6.78 -6.16 9.38
C GLU A 63 -8.22 -6.54 9.76
N ASN A 64 -8.78 -5.90 10.79
CA ASN A 64 -10.15 -6.13 11.22
C ASN A 64 -11.19 -5.33 10.42
N LYS A 65 -10.81 -4.89 9.20
CA LYS A 65 -11.67 -4.15 8.27
C LYS A 65 -12.22 -2.84 8.83
N LYS A 66 -11.43 -2.15 9.67
CA LYS A 66 -11.74 -0.80 10.15
C LYS A 66 -10.85 0.20 9.44
N PHE A 67 -11.39 1.42 9.24
CA PHE A 67 -10.60 2.54 8.77
C PHE A 67 -10.63 3.72 9.73
N GLU A 68 -9.58 4.52 9.64
CA GLU A 68 -9.48 5.86 10.21
C GLU A 68 -9.03 6.81 9.10
N LEU A 69 -9.84 7.84 8.85
CA LEU A 69 -9.54 8.87 7.86
C LEU A 69 -9.35 10.19 8.60
N TYR A 70 -8.14 10.71 8.56
CA TYR A 70 -7.78 12.03 9.09
C TYR A 70 -7.72 13.01 7.92
N GLN A 71 -8.71 13.86 7.83
CA GLN A 71 -8.82 14.82 6.72
C GLN A 71 -8.65 16.24 7.21
N LYS A 72 -7.77 16.99 6.58
CA LYS A 72 -7.62 18.43 6.75
C LYS A 72 -7.72 19.10 5.39
N ILE A 73 -8.57 20.10 5.29
CA ILE A 73 -8.71 20.96 4.12
C ILE A 73 -8.41 22.40 4.54
N GLY A 74 -7.44 23.01 3.86
CA GLY A 74 -6.94 24.35 4.21
C GLY A 74 -6.22 24.39 5.57
N ASP A 75 -6.39 25.47 6.30
CA ASP A 75 -5.67 25.76 7.56
C ASP A 75 -6.35 25.21 8.83
N GLY A 76 -7.37 24.35 8.66
CA GLY A 76 -8.15 23.79 9.77
C GLY A 76 -7.44 22.68 10.55
N ALA A 77 -8.12 22.15 11.58
CA ALA A 77 -7.73 20.93 12.25
C ALA A 77 -8.02 19.70 11.41
N TYR A 78 -7.37 18.58 11.72
CA TYR A 78 -7.76 17.29 11.15
C TYR A 78 -9.11 16.85 11.70
N HIS A 79 -10.00 16.40 10.82
CA HIS A 79 -11.25 15.74 11.16
C HIS A 79 -11.06 14.23 11.03
N LEU A 80 -11.35 13.49 12.09
CA LEU A 80 -11.23 12.04 12.14
C LEU A 80 -12.56 11.38 11.88
N TYR A 81 -12.66 10.69 10.76
CA TYR A 81 -13.76 9.81 10.41
C TYR A 81 -13.34 8.36 10.66
N LYS A 82 -14.24 7.56 11.20
CA LYS A 82 -14.04 6.13 11.45
C LYS A 82 -15.17 5.31 10.87
N GLY A 83 -14.84 4.05 10.57
CA GLY A 83 -15.85 3.13 10.09
C GLY A 83 -15.28 1.77 9.71
N SER A 84 -15.93 1.14 8.75
CA SER A 84 -15.52 -0.15 8.24
C SER A 84 -15.40 -0.13 6.73
N TRP A 85 -14.46 -0.92 6.20
CA TRP A 85 -14.24 -1.09 4.78
C TRP A 85 -14.39 -2.56 4.38
N GLN A 86 -14.65 -2.77 3.12
CA GLN A 86 -14.65 -4.07 2.47
C GLN A 86 -14.05 -3.95 1.07
N ILE A 87 -13.50 -5.03 0.56
CA ILE A 87 -12.96 -5.10 -0.79
C ILE A 87 -13.50 -6.34 -1.48
N ASP A 88 -13.92 -6.17 -2.71
CA ASP A 88 -14.17 -7.25 -3.64
C ASP A 88 -12.84 -7.57 -4.33
N GLU A 89 -12.23 -8.69 -3.98
CA GLU A 89 -10.93 -9.12 -4.50
C GLU A 89 -10.98 -9.44 -6.01
N GLU A 90 -12.14 -9.90 -6.52
CA GLU A 90 -12.30 -10.28 -7.91
C GLU A 90 -12.36 -9.05 -8.82
N SER A 91 -13.09 -8.03 -8.41
CA SER A 91 -13.24 -6.78 -9.15
C SER A 91 -12.25 -5.69 -8.73
N ALA A 92 -11.46 -5.92 -7.66
CA ALA A 92 -10.57 -4.93 -7.05
C ALA A 92 -11.29 -3.64 -6.65
N VAL A 93 -12.48 -3.75 -6.06
CA VAL A 93 -13.32 -2.62 -5.66
C VAL A 93 -13.39 -2.48 -4.15
N LEU A 94 -12.99 -1.33 -3.65
CA LEU A 94 -13.07 -0.95 -2.24
C LEU A 94 -14.35 -0.13 -1.99
N SER A 95 -15.03 -0.43 -0.91
CA SER A 95 -16.17 0.33 -0.41
C SER A 95 -16.17 0.38 1.11
N GLY A 96 -16.97 1.26 1.68
CA GLY A 96 -17.01 1.38 3.13
C GLY A 96 -18.26 2.06 3.66
N LYS A 97 -18.32 2.09 5.00
CA LYS A 97 -19.36 2.78 5.77
C LYS A 97 -18.75 3.46 6.98
N TYR A 98 -19.19 4.67 7.24
CA TYR A 98 -18.87 5.39 8.46
C TYR A 98 -19.55 4.77 9.69
N ASN A 99 -19.12 5.14 10.89
CA ASN A 99 -19.69 4.62 12.14
C ASN A 99 -21.17 4.99 12.34
N ASP A 100 -21.65 6.05 11.70
CA ASP A 100 -23.06 6.44 11.65
C ASP A 100 -23.91 5.64 10.64
N SER A 101 -23.28 4.62 10.01
CA SER A 101 -23.87 3.75 9.00
C SER A 101 -24.09 4.37 7.61
N GLN A 102 -23.67 5.61 7.39
CA GLN A 102 -23.62 6.19 6.06
C GLN A 102 -22.58 5.47 5.20
N ALA A 103 -22.93 5.14 3.97
CA ALA A 103 -21.99 4.62 3.00
C ALA A 103 -21.03 5.73 2.55
N TRP A 104 -19.84 5.35 2.09
CA TRP A 104 -18.98 6.26 1.35
C TRP A 104 -19.70 6.83 0.13
N GLY A 105 -19.35 8.03 -0.30
CA GLY A 105 -19.96 8.68 -1.45
C GLY A 105 -19.69 7.98 -2.79
N SER A 106 -18.66 7.10 -2.84
CA SER A 106 -18.32 6.28 -4.00
C SER A 106 -17.80 4.91 -3.56
N GLU A 107 -17.82 3.99 -4.50
CA GLU A 107 -16.91 2.84 -4.54
C GLU A 107 -15.64 3.25 -5.28
N TYR A 108 -14.53 2.56 -5.01
CA TYR A 108 -13.22 2.89 -5.57
C TYR A 108 -12.57 1.68 -6.23
N ASP A 109 -12.16 1.83 -7.48
CA ASP A 109 -11.21 0.89 -8.07
C ASP A 109 -9.86 1.05 -7.37
N VAL A 110 -9.23 -0.07 -6.99
CA VAL A 110 -8.01 -0.09 -6.18
C VAL A 110 -6.84 -0.58 -7.01
N ALA A 111 -5.76 0.16 -6.99
CA ALA A 111 -4.47 -0.31 -7.49
C ALA A 111 -3.37 -0.10 -6.44
N ILE A 112 -2.47 -1.07 -6.31
CA ILE A 112 -1.29 -0.97 -5.46
C ILE A 112 -0.04 -1.20 -6.29
N SER A 113 1.00 -0.41 -6.04
CA SER A 113 2.28 -0.59 -6.73
C SER A 113 2.94 -1.92 -6.34
N GLY A 114 3.74 -2.49 -7.26
CA GLY A 114 4.42 -3.77 -7.01
C GLY A 114 5.38 -3.77 -5.82
N ASP A 115 5.85 -2.61 -5.38
CA ASP A 115 6.66 -2.44 -4.17
C ASP A 115 5.83 -2.18 -2.90
N GLY A 116 4.49 -2.10 -3.04
CA GLY A 116 3.56 -1.88 -1.94
C GLY A 116 3.60 -0.48 -1.32
N LYS A 117 4.21 0.50 -1.99
CA LYS A 117 4.40 1.86 -1.45
C LYS A 117 3.37 2.88 -1.90
N THR A 118 2.64 2.58 -2.95
CA THR A 118 1.66 3.50 -3.52
C THR A 118 0.30 2.80 -3.63
N LEU A 119 -0.73 3.44 -3.12
CA LEU A 119 -2.14 3.03 -3.22
C LEU A 119 -2.88 4.07 -4.05
N THR A 120 -3.52 3.64 -5.14
CA THR A 120 -4.38 4.50 -5.95
C THR A 120 -5.84 4.09 -5.75
N LEU A 121 -6.67 5.06 -5.41
CA LEU A 121 -8.12 4.92 -5.29
C LEU A 121 -8.78 5.77 -6.36
N SER A 122 -9.47 5.11 -7.30
CA SER A 122 -10.18 5.75 -8.40
C SER A 122 -11.67 5.68 -8.15
N PRO A 123 -12.35 6.81 -7.86
CA PRO A 123 -13.78 6.80 -7.55
C PRO A 123 -14.60 6.37 -8.78
N LYS A 124 -15.64 5.55 -8.54
CA LYS A 124 -16.57 5.07 -9.59
C LYS A 124 -17.78 5.95 -9.77
N ALA A 125 -18.03 6.91 -8.88
CA ALA A 125 -19.14 7.85 -9.00
C ALA A 125 -18.97 8.74 -10.24
N SER A 126 -20.09 8.97 -10.95
CA SER A 126 -20.10 9.84 -12.12
C SER A 126 -19.72 11.28 -11.75
N GLY A 127 -18.73 11.85 -12.44
CA GLY A 127 -18.26 13.23 -12.20
C GLY A 127 -17.12 13.33 -11.19
N ALA A 128 -16.66 12.23 -10.62
CA ALA A 128 -15.41 12.21 -9.86
C ALA A 128 -14.25 12.21 -10.86
N GLU A 129 -13.48 13.29 -10.89
CA GLU A 129 -12.50 13.53 -11.96
C GLU A 129 -11.09 13.10 -11.58
N GLU A 130 -10.79 12.77 -10.32
CA GLU A 130 -9.42 12.57 -9.89
C GLU A 130 -9.19 11.28 -9.12
N ASN A 131 -8.13 10.59 -9.50
CA ASN A 131 -7.60 9.47 -8.75
C ASN A 131 -6.84 10.01 -7.53
N HIS A 132 -7.10 9.45 -6.37
CA HIS A 132 -6.35 9.76 -5.17
C HIS A 132 -5.17 8.80 -5.05
N THR A 133 -3.97 9.32 -5.17
CA THR A 133 -2.74 8.52 -5.06
C THR A 133 -2.07 8.78 -3.72
N TYR A 134 -2.11 7.77 -2.88
CA TYR A 134 -1.53 7.76 -1.55
C TYR A 134 -0.14 7.15 -1.56
N THR A 135 0.74 7.67 -0.73
CA THR A 135 2.03 7.06 -0.40
C THR A 135 1.93 6.36 0.96
N ARG A 136 2.57 5.21 1.12
CA ARG A 136 2.64 4.51 2.41
C ARG A 136 3.47 5.34 3.39
N GLU A 137 2.84 5.80 4.45
CA GLU A 137 3.44 6.68 5.46
C GLU A 137 2.68 6.52 6.79
N GLU A 138 3.41 6.47 7.89
CA GLU A 138 2.83 6.39 9.24
C GLU A 138 2.05 7.67 9.58
N ILE A 139 0.91 7.50 10.25
CA ILE A 139 0.12 8.63 10.74
C ILE A 139 0.85 9.29 11.91
N PRO A 140 1.29 10.55 11.77
CA PRO A 140 2.02 11.21 12.83
C PRO A 140 1.20 11.36 14.12
N ALA A 141 1.83 11.23 15.26
CA ALA A 141 1.17 11.44 16.56
C ALA A 141 0.54 12.86 16.66
N SER A 142 1.17 13.84 16.02
CA SER A 142 0.61 15.22 15.96
C SER A 142 -0.73 15.29 15.21
N VAL A 143 -1.01 14.36 14.30
CA VAL A 143 -2.29 14.24 13.58
C VAL A 143 -3.31 13.50 14.45
N SER A 144 -2.94 12.31 14.93
CA SER A 144 -3.86 11.44 15.67
C SER A 144 -4.25 11.99 17.05
N GLU A 145 -3.37 12.72 17.72
CA GLU A 145 -3.63 13.30 19.06
C GLU A 145 -4.37 14.65 19.01
N ASN A 146 -4.30 15.37 17.89
CA ASN A 146 -4.86 16.72 17.77
C ASN A 146 -6.02 16.82 16.75
N CYS A 147 -6.67 15.71 16.45
CA CYS A 147 -7.80 15.67 15.53
C CYS A 147 -9.14 15.87 16.26
N VAL A 148 -10.12 16.33 15.50
CA VAL A 148 -11.53 16.43 15.94
C VAL A 148 -12.28 15.19 15.44
N THR A 149 -12.78 14.36 16.35
CA THR A 149 -13.58 13.19 15.95
C THR A 149 -14.94 13.61 15.43
N VAL A 150 -15.25 13.17 14.22
CA VAL A 150 -16.55 13.42 13.57
C VAL A 150 -17.53 12.32 13.96
N VAL A 151 -18.69 12.69 14.50
CA VAL A 151 -19.74 11.76 14.94
C VAL A 151 -20.69 11.44 13.79
N LYS A 152 -21.06 12.45 13.00
CA LYS A 152 -21.88 12.29 11.80
C LYS A 152 -21.06 12.64 10.58
N SER A 153 -20.94 11.70 9.65
CA SER A 153 -20.14 11.89 8.43
C SER A 153 -20.59 13.05 7.56
N GLU A 154 -21.88 13.39 7.57
CA GLU A 154 -22.46 14.50 6.80
C GLU A 154 -22.04 15.89 7.29
N ASP A 155 -21.54 16.02 8.53
CA ASP A 155 -21.22 17.32 9.14
C ASP A 155 -20.05 18.04 8.44
N TYR A 156 -19.12 17.31 7.79
CA TYR A 156 -17.86 17.85 7.24
C TYR A 156 -17.46 17.18 5.93
N SER A 157 -18.26 17.05 4.97
CA SER A 157 -17.92 16.58 3.59
C SER A 157 -16.67 15.68 3.49
N PRO A 158 -16.71 14.44 3.98
CA PRO A 158 -15.56 13.55 3.91
C PRO A 158 -15.18 13.24 2.46
N LEU A 159 -13.89 12.89 2.26
CA LEU A 159 -13.36 12.59 0.93
C LEU A 159 -13.98 11.33 0.31
N PHE A 160 -14.37 10.38 1.14
CA PHE A 160 -15.00 9.14 0.71
C PHE A 160 -16.52 9.24 0.65
#